data_a79a71e63117cdf8bb9e46095e7b905e
#
_entry.id   a79a71e63117cdf8bb9e46095e7b905e
#
_cell.length_a   1.000
_cell.length_b   1.000
_cell.length_c   1.000
_cell.angle_alpha   90.00
_cell.angle_beta   90.00
_cell.angle_gamma   90.00
#
_symmetry.space_group_name_H-M   'P 1'
#
loop_
_entity.id
_entity.type
_entity.pdbx_description
1 polymer ?
#
loop_
_entity_poly.entity_id
_entity_poly.type
_entity_poly.pdbx_seq_one_letter_code
_entity_poly.pdbx_strand_id
1 'polypeptide(L)'
;MALFALRRLLLALPLLLGITFVSYVVISLAPGGPLDFLTPEDPNASVEVKERLIQEFGLDQPIHVQYWQWLKRAVRLDFGRSFLPDGRPVLTKIGERLPITLFLNLIEMAIIVGLAVPIGVLSATRQYSLYDKITTLFVFVGFATPDFWLALLLMILFGVQLGWLPISGLRSLNWEYLSFWQQQWDFFSHLVLPIVVATFGGLAGFSRYMRQSMLEVVRQDYVQTARAKGLSERVVISKHALRNALLPVVTILALALPGLIGGSVIIESIFAIPGMGQLMVQSVFSRDYPVVMGNLVIVATLTLVANLVADITYGLVDPRIRFGGRRRGR
;
A
#
# COMPACT_ATOMS: atom_id res chain seq x y z
N MET A 1 26.22 9.77 1.65
CA MET A 1 24.74 9.74 1.78
C MET A 1 24.07 10.82 0.94
N ALA A 2 24.43 12.11 1.06
CA ALA A 2 23.81 13.17 0.26
C ALA A 2 23.95 12.96 -1.27
N LEU A 3 25.14 12.62 -1.77
CA LEU A 3 25.37 12.34 -3.18
C LEU A 3 24.60 11.11 -3.68
N PHE A 4 24.44 10.09 -2.83
CA PHE A 4 23.62 8.91 -3.14
C PHE A 4 22.13 9.28 -3.26
N ALA A 5 21.60 10.02 -2.29
CA ALA A 5 20.22 10.50 -2.32
C ALA A 5 19.96 11.41 -3.53
N LEU A 6 20.88 12.33 -3.83
CA LEU A 6 20.78 13.22 -4.99
C LEU A 6 20.74 12.41 -6.32
N ARG A 7 21.62 11.42 -6.48
CA ARG A 7 21.65 10.57 -7.66
C ARG A 7 20.33 9.77 -7.83
N ARG A 8 19.79 9.25 -6.71
CA ARG A 8 18.51 8.53 -6.71
C ARG A 8 17.36 9.46 -7.09
N LEU A 9 17.35 10.68 -6.57
CA LEU A 9 16.35 11.70 -6.88
C LEU A 9 16.42 12.11 -8.37
N LEU A 10 17.62 12.30 -8.90
CA LEU A 10 17.81 12.60 -10.33
C LEU A 10 17.35 11.45 -11.25
N LEU A 11 17.53 10.19 -10.84
CA LEU A 11 17.05 9.04 -11.58
C LEU A 11 15.52 8.84 -11.46
N ALA A 12 14.92 9.31 -10.36
CA ALA A 12 13.47 9.25 -10.16
C ALA A 12 12.71 10.18 -11.12
N LEU A 13 13.29 11.33 -11.50
CA LEU A 13 12.65 12.30 -12.41
C LEU A 13 12.32 11.70 -13.79
N PRO A 14 13.29 11.12 -14.56
CA PRO A 14 12.96 10.51 -15.85
C PRO A 14 12.01 9.33 -15.72
N LEU A 15 12.08 8.56 -14.62
CA LEU A 15 11.14 7.48 -14.35
C LEU A 15 9.72 8.03 -14.16
N LEU A 16 9.55 9.07 -13.35
CA LEU A 16 8.25 9.72 -13.13
C LEU A 16 7.68 10.30 -14.43
N LEU A 17 8.52 10.97 -15.23
CA LEU A 17 8.12 11.47 -16.54
C LEU A 17 7.69 10.33 -17.49
N GLY A 18 8.43 9.21 -17.51
CA GLY A 18 8.08 8.03 -18.30
C GLY A 18 6.74 7.42 -17.88
N ILE A 19 6.54 7.21 -16.56
CA ILE A 19 5.29 6.69 -16.01
C ILE A 19 4.12 7.60 -16.39
N THR A 20 4.24 8.90 -16.14
CA THR A 20 3.16 9.86 -16.41
C THR A 20 2.85 9.99 -17.89
N PHE A 21 3.87 9.98 -18.75
CA PHE A 21 3.69 10.03 -20.20
C PHE A 21 2.97 8.79 -20.73
N VAL A 22 3.45 7.59 -20.36
CA VAL A 22 2.83 6.33 -20.79
C VAL A 22 1.38 6.25 -20.30
N SER A 23 1.14 6.62 -19.05
CA SER A 23 -0.21 6.61 -18.48
C SER A 23 -1.13 7.61 -19.17
N TYR A 24 -0.63 8.80 -19.47
CA TYR A 24 -1.39 9.81 -20.21
C TYR A 24 -1.78 9.30 -21.60
N VAL A 25 -0.84 8.69 -22.33
CA VAL A 25 -1.10 8.11 -23.66
C VAL A 25 -2.12 6.97 -23.56
N VAL A 26 -1.94 6.05 -22.62
CA VAL A 26 -2.87 4.90 -22.43
C VAL A 26 -4.29 5.38 -22.14
N ILE A 27 -4.43 6.37 -21.24
CA ILE A 27 -5.75 6.95 -20.90
C ILE A 27 -6.35 7.67 -22.12
N SER A 28 -5.54 8.41 -22.87
CA SER A 28 -6.00 9.14 -24.05
C SER A 28 -6.40 8.22 -25.23
N LEU A 29 -5.84 7.02 -25.28
CA LEU A 29 -6.17 6.00 -26.30
C LEU A 29 -7.31 5.07 -25.85
N ALA A 30 -7.77 5.16 -24.61
CA ALA A 30 -8.87 4.35 -24.13
C ALA A 30 -10.16 4.63 -24.92
N PRO A 31 -10.91 3.59 -25.35
CA PRO A 31 -12.13 3.79 -26.12
C PRO A 31 -13.16 4.58 -25.31
N GLY A 32 -13.73 5.61 -25.95
CA GLY A 32 -14.60 6.59 -25.33
C GLY A 32 -13.82 7.77 -24.76
N GLY A 33 -14.16 8.98 -25.20
CA GLY A 33 -13.49 10.21 -24.77
C GLY A 33 -13.83 10.58 -23.33
N PRO A 34 -13.05 11.51 -22.73
CA PRO A 34 -13.31 12.01 -21.37
C PRO A 34 -14.67 12.72 -21.24
N LEU A 35 -15.37 12.93 -22.34
CA LEU A 35 -16.63 13.67 -22.40
C LEU A 35 -17.83 12.79 -22.76
N ASP A 36 -17.61 11.49 -23.05
CA ASP A 36 -18.68 10.60 -23.51
C ASP A 36 -19.68 10.22 -22.39
N PHE A 37 -19.34 10.47 -21.12
CA PHE A 37 -20.25 10.27 -19.99
C PHE A 37 -21.18 11.46 -19.74
N LEU A 38 -20.92 12.61 -20.36
CA LEU A 38 -21.83 13.74 -20.36
C LEU A 38 -23.01 13.44 -21.29
N THR A 39 -23.84 12.43 -20.90
CA THR A 39 -25.09 12.16 -21.61
C THR A 39 -26.12 13.20 -21.22
N PRO A 40 -26.82 13.80 -22.16
CA PRO A 40 -27.66 14.94 -21.90
C PRO A 40 -29.07 14.51 -21.54
N GLU A 41 -29.51 14.84 -20.35
CA GLU A 41 -30.94 15.12 -20.15
C GLU A 41 -31.36 16.46 -20.77
N ASP A 42 -30.38 17.37 -20.98
CA ASP A 42 -30.51 18.62 -21.73
C ASP A 42 -29.42 18.72 -22.80
N PRO A 43 -29.75 18.54 -24.11
CA PRO A 43 -28.79 18.58 -25.21
C PRO A 43 -27.99 19.87 -25.32
N ASN A 44 -28.56 21.02 -24.93
CA ASN A 44 -27.90 22.32 -25.06
C ASN A 44 -26.94 22.57 -23.89
N ALA A 45 -27.33 22.24 -22.67
CA ALA A 45 -26.45 22.38 -21.51
C ALA A 45 -25.22 21.45 -21.61
N SER A 46 -25.36 20.29 -22.24
CA SER A 46 -24.25 19.36 -22.46
C SER A 46 -23.25 19.85 -23.52
N VAL A 47 -23.69 20.56 -24.55
CA VAL A 47 -22.80 21.08 -25.60
C VAL A 47 -21.90 22.17 -25.04
N GLU A 48 -22.45 23.13 -24.31
CA GLU A 48 -21.66 24.20 -23.69
C GLU A 48 -20.65 23.67 -22.65
N VAL A 49 -21.05 22.70 -21.83
CA VAL A 49 -20.16 22.07 -20.84
C VAL A 49 -19.06 21.31 -21.58
N LYS A 50 -19.40 20.57 -22.63
CA LYS A 50 -18.45 19.83 -23.46
C LYS A 50 -17.44 20.77 -24.11
N GLU A 51 -17.85 21.86 -24.74
CA GLU A 51 -17.00 22.85 -25.35
C GLU A 51 -16.05 23.52 -24.34
N ARG A 52 -16.56 23.87 -23.15
CA ARG A 52 -15.74 24.42 -22.06
C ARG A 52 -14.64 23.44 -21.64
N LEU A 53 -14.98 22.16 -21.44
CA LEU A 53 -14.02 21.15 -21.04
C LEU A 53 -12.98 20.91 -22.15
N ILE A 54 -13.39 20.90 -23.43
CA ILE A 54 -12.46 20.81 -24.58
C ILE A 54 -11.45 21.96 -24.53
N GLN A 55 -11.93 23.19 -24.32
CA GLN A 55 -11.07 24.38 -24.28
C GLN A 55 -10.20 24.41 -23.00
N GLU A 56 -10.76 24.10 -21.83
CA GLU A 56 -10.04 24.15 -20.54
C GLU A 56 -8.92 23.09 -20.48
N PHE A 57 -9.16 21.90 -21.02
CA PHE A 57 -8.19 20.80 -20.99
C PHE A 57 -7.41 20.65 -22.31
N GLY A 58 -7.73 21.44 -23.34
CA GLY A 58 -7.09 21.40 -24.65
C GLY A 58 -7.24 20.05 -25.35
N LEU A 59 -8.41 19.40 -25.19
CA LEU A 59 -8.66 18.03 -25.71
C LEU A 59 -8.69 17.96 -27.24
N ASP A 60 -8.76 19.10 -27.91
CA ASP A 60 -8.65 19.28 -29.37
C ASP A 60 -7.22 19.27 -29.88
N GLN A 61 -6.25 19.42 -28.98
CA GLN A 61 -4.84 19.48 -29.32
C GLN A 61 -4.21 18.07 -29.49
N PRO A 62 -3.07 17.94 -30.19
CA PRO A 62 -2.33 16.68 -30.24
C PRO A 62 -1.92 16.19 -28.84
N ILE A 63 -1.93 14.86 -28.60
CA ILE A 63 -1.69 14.24 -27.28
C ILE A 63 -0.40 14.75 -26.60
N HIS A 64 0.68 14.96 -27.35
CA HIS A 64 1.94 15.47 -26.78
C HIS A 64 1.81 16.92 -26.27
N VAL A 65 0.96 17.75 -26.89
CA VAL A 65 0.69 19.11 -26.43
C VAL A 65 -0.18 19.11 -25.18
N GLN A 66 -1.22 18.26 -25.16
CA GLN A 66 -2.08 18.05 -24.00
C GLN A 66 -1.24 17.58 -22.79
N TYR A 67 -0.39 16.57 -22.98
CA TYR A 67 0.51 16.07 -21.93
C TYR A 67 1.44 17.18 -21.40
N TRP A 68 2.02 17.98 -22.29
CA TRP A 68 2.93 19.06 -21.86
C TRP A 68 2.22 20.15 -21.07
N GLN A 69 1.01 20.52 -21.46
CA GLN A 69 0.18 21.46 -20.71
C GLN A 69 -0.23 20.90 -19.34
N TRP A 70 -0.64 19.65 -19.33
CA TRP A 70 -0.96 18.95 -18.08
C TRP A 70 0.26 18.86 -17.16
N LEU A 71 1.44 18.50 -17.68
CA LEU A 71 2.67 18.39 -16.90
C LEU A 71 3.07 19.73 -16.27
N LYS A 72 2.95 20.83 -17.00
CA LYS A 72 3.22 22.19 -16.44
C LYS A 72 2.33 22.52 -15.26
N ARG A 73 1.06 22.10 -15.27
CA ARG A 73 0.13 22.26 -14.15
C ARG A 73 0.46 21.30 -13.02
N ALA A 74 0.72 20.04 -13.33
CA ALA A 74 1.04 19.01 -12.34
C ALA A 74 2.29 19.35 -11.51
N VAL A 75 3.34 19.94 -12.12
CA VAL A 75 4.54 20.44 -11.40
C VAL A 75 4.18 21.52 -10.36
N ARG A 76 3.10 22.26 -10.57
CA ARG A 76 2.58 23.26 -9.61
C ARG A 76 1.54 22.67 -8.64
N LEU A 77 1.41 21.35 -8.60
CA LEU A 77 0.40 20.61 -7.83
C LEU A 77 -1.05 20.95 -8.25
N ASP A 78 -1.24 21.49 -9.44
CA ASP A 78 -2.56 21.70 -10.03
C ASP A 78 -2.90 20.51 -10.96
N PHE A 79 -3.65 19.55 -10.44
CA PHE A 79 -4.16 18.41 -11.20
C PHE A 79 -5.54 18.68 -11.82
N GLY A 80 -6.05 19.89 -11.68
CA GLY A 80 -7.36 20.29 -12.19
C GLY A 80 -8.52 19.85 -11.29
N ARG A 81 -9.69 19.78 -11.90
CA ARG A 81 -10.94 19.40 -11.25
C ARG A 81 -11.45 18.07 -11.79
N SER A 82 -12.16 17.33 -10.97
CA SER A 82 -12.89 16.12 -11.33
C SER A 82 -13.90 16.42 -12.44
N PHE A 83 -14.02 15.51 -13.39
CA PHE A 83 -15.03 15.56 -14.44
C PHE A 83 -16.44 15.16 -13.92
N LEU A 84 -16.51 14.56 -12.73
CA LEU A 84 -17.78 14.21 -12.12
C LEU A 84 -18.59 15.47 -11.78
N PRO A 85 -19.93 15.33 -11.62
CA PRO A 85 -20.81 16.48 -11.34
C PRO A 85 -20.45 17.29 -10.09
N ASP A 86 -19.70 16.70 -9.15
CA ASP A 86 -19.21 17.39 -7.97
C ASP A 86 -18.12 18.43 -8.27
N GLY A 87 -17.44 18.34 -9.43
CA GLY A 87 -16.44 19.30 -9.92
C GLY A 87 -15.34 19.64 -8.91
N ARG A 88 -15.07 18.77 -7.94
CA ARG A 88 -14.15 19.03 -6.82
C ARG A 88 -12.69 19.00 -7.29
N PRO A 89 -11.80 19.82 -6.68
CA PRO A 89 -10.39 19.77 -6.97
C PRO A 89 -9.82 18.37 -6.71
N VAL A 90 -8.98 17.88 -7.63
CA VAL A 90 -8.36 16.53 -7.54
C VAL A 90 -7.58 16.36 -6.24
N LEU A 91 -6.77 17.37 -5.87
CA LEU A 91 -6.00 17.33 -4.61
C LEU A 91 -6.87 17.17 -3.37
N THR A 92 -8.04 17.79 -3.35
CA THR A 92 -8.98 17.67 -2.23
C THR A 92 -9.48 16.22 -2.12
N LYS A 93 -9.90 15.62 -3.25
CA LYS A 93 -10.34 14.21 -3.28
C LYS A 93 -9.24 13.27 -2.79
N ILE A 94 -8.01 13.45 -3.24
CA ILE A 94 -6.86 12.64 -2.84
C ILE A 94 -6.52 12.88 -1.35
N GLY A 95 -6.51 14.14 -0.91
CA GLY A 95 -6.20 14.50 0.48
C GLY A 95 -7.17 13.91 1.50
N GLU A 96 -8.42 13.67 1.14
CA GLU A 96 -9.42 13.01 1.99
C GLU A 96 -9.21 11.48 2.05
N ARG A 97 -8.68 10.86 0.98
CA ARG A 97 -8.54 9.41 0.83
C ARG A 97 -7.20 8.89 1.35
N LEU A 98 -6.12 9.63 1.10
CA LEU A 98 -4.76 9.23 1.45
C LEU A 98 -4.56 8.91 2.95
N PRO A 99 -5.05 9.71 3.92
CA PRO A 99 -4.88 9.41 5.34
C PRO A 99 -5.52 8.08 5.74
N ILE A 100 -6.67 7.73 5.18
CA ILE A 100 -7.38 6.48 5.47
C ILE A 100 -6.56 5.28 4.97
N THR A 101 -6.08 5.34 3.74
CA THR A 101 -5.22 4.29 3.17
C THR A 101 -3.94 4.10 3.99
N LEU A 102 -3.25 5.21 4.33
CA LEU A 102 -2.04 5.15 5.15
C LEU A 102 -2.31 4.57 6.54
N PHE A 103 -3.39 4.99 7.18
CA PHE A 103 -3.78 4.48 8.50
C PHE A 103 -4.02 2.97 8.49
N LEU A 104 -4.79 2.47 7.52
CA LEU A 104 -5.07 1.04 7.39
C LEU A 104 -3.80 0.24 7.14
N ASN A 105 -2.99 0.65 6.17
CA ASN A 105 -1.77 -0.06 5.80
C ASN A 105 -0.72 -0.03 6.92
N LEU A 106 -0.64 1.06 7.71
CA LEU A 106 0.25 1.13 8.87
C LEU A 106 -0.19 0.17 9.99
N ILE A 107 -1.50 0.09 10.26
CA ILE A 107 -2.04 -0.89 11.24
C ILE A 107 -1.79 -2.31 10.75
N GLU A 108 -2.09 -2.61 9.49
CA GLU A 108 -1.80 -3.89 8.85
C GLU A 108 -0.34 -4.29 9.05
N MET A 109 0.60 -3.41 8.67
CA MET A 109 2.03 -3.65 8.80
C MET A 109 2.45 -3.86 10.27
N ALA A 110 1.92 -3.07 11.18
CA ALA A 110 2.20 -3.22 12.62
C ALA A 110 1.73 -4.57 13.15
N ILE A 111 0.54 -5.04 12.75
CA ILE A 111 0.00 -6.34 13.14
C ILE A 111 0.83 -7.47 12.51
N ILE A 112 1.13 -7.37 11.21
CA ILE A 112 1.97 -8.37 10.52
C ILE A 112 3.31 -8.54 11.25
N VAL A 113 4.03 -7.45 11.51
CA VAL A 113 5.33 -7.50 12.17
C VAL A 113 5.20 -7.99 13.60
N GLY A 114 4.22 -7.45 14.35
CA GLY A 114 3.99 -7.79 15.75
C GLY A 114 3.66 -9.27 15.98
N LEU A 115 2.98 -9.91 15.03
CA LEU A 115 2.62 -11.32 15.11
C LEU A 115 3.60 -12.24 14.38
N ALA A 116 4.08 -11.87 13.18
CA ALA A 116 4.95 -12.71 12.38
C ALA A 116 6.31 -12.98 13.07
N VAL A 117 6.87 -11.98 13.75
CA VAL A 117 8.14 -12.15 14.46
C VAL A 117 8.04 -13.21 15.55
N PRO A 118 7.13 -13.12 16.56
CA PRO A 118 7.02 -14.16 17.58
C PRO A 118 6.62 -15.53 16.99
N ILE A 119 5.72 -15.56 16.00
CA ILE A 119 5.31 -16.81 15.34
C ILE A 119 6.53 -17.47 14.69
N GLY A 120 7.31 -16.74 13.88
CA GLY A 120 8.48 -17.27 13.20
C GLY A 120 9.59 -17.70 14.15
N VAL A 121 9.86 -16.95 15.23
CA VAL A 121 10.83 -17.31 16.27
C VAL A 121 10.42 -18.58 16.98
N LEU A 122 9.17 -18.68 17.44
CA LEU A 122 8.67 -19.86 18.13
C LEU A 122 8.67 -21.11 17.21
N SER A 123 8.30 -20.96 15.95
CA SER A 123 8.32 -22.02 14.96
C SER A 123 9.75 -22.52 14.70
N ALA A 124 10.73 -21.62 14.60
CA ALA A 124 12.13 -21.97 14.41
C ALA A 124 12.78 -22.63 15.63
N THR A 125 12.49 -22.14 16.83
CA THR A 125 13.07 -22.66 18.08
C THR A 125 12.44 -23.98 18.52
N ARG A 126 11.23 -24.28 18.04
CA ARG A 126 10.51 -25.54 18.29
C ARG A 126 10.30 -26.32 16.98
N GLN A 127 11.34 -26.44 16.19
CA GLN A 127 11.30 -27.11 14.89
C GLN A 127 10.71 -28.53 14.99
N TYR A 128 9.85 -28.88 14.02
CA TYR A 128 9.10 -30.14 13.94
C TYR A 128 8.06 -30.40 15.06
N SER A 129 7.89 -29.47 16.00
CA SER A 129 6.82 -29.55 17.00
C SER A 129 5.43 -29.41 16.36
N LEU A 130 4.38 -29.71 17.13
CA LEU A 130 3.00 -29.49 16.70
C LEU A 130 2.75 -28.00 16.34
N TYR A 131 3.33 -27.07 17.12
CA TYR A 131 3.27 -25.64 16.84
C TYR A 131 3.86 -25.30 15.45
N ASP A 132 5.05 -25.79 15.15
CA ASP A 132 5.71 -25.57 13.85
C ASP A 132 4.89 -26.15 12.69
N LYS A 133 4.29 -27.33 12.86
CA LYS A 133 3.43 -27.95 11.84
C LYS A 133 2.15 -27.13 11.62
N ILE A 134 1.49 -26.66 12.68
CA ILE A 134 0.29 -25.82 12.59
C ILE A 134 0.64 -24.49 11.91
N THR A 135 1.74 -23.83 12.31
CA THR A 135 2.21 -22.60 11.68
C THR A 135 2.51 -22.81 10.19
N THR A 136 3.14 -23.92 9.84
CA THR A 136 3.42 -24.26 8.45
C THR A 136 2.13 -24.44 7.65
N LEU A 137 1.14 -25.17 8.21
CA LEU A 137 -0.18 -25.31 7.58
C LEU A 137 -0.87 -23.95 7.41
N PHE A 138 -0.85 -23.09 8.41
CA PHE A 138 -1.37 -21.73 8.34
C PHE A 138 -0.73 -20.92 7.22
N VAL A 139 0.60 -21.01 7.06
CA VAL A 139 1.33 -20.36 5.96
C VAL A 139 0.84 -20.86 4.59
N PHE A 140 0.66 -22.19 4.41
CA PHE A 140 0.14 -22.73 3.17
C PHE A 140 -1.28 -22.25 2.87
N VAL A 141 -2.16 -22.27 3.86
CA VAL A 141 -3.54 -21.74 3.73
C VAL A 141 -3.52 -20.26 3.38
N GLY A 142 -2.66 -19.47 4.07
CA GLY A 142 -2.53 -18.04 3.81
C GLY A 142 -2.09 -17.71 2.39
N PHE A 143 -1.17 -18.47 1.82
CA PHE A 143 -0.75 -18.28 0.43
C PHE A 143 -1.77 -18.79 -0.60
N ALA A 144 -2.52 -19.84 -0.27
CA ALA A 144 -3.49 -20.43 -1.17
C ALA A 144 -4.82 -19.66 -1.23
N THR A 145 -5.11 -18.84 -0.22
CA THR A 145 -6.40 -18.16 -0.07
C THR A 145 -6.35 -16.78 -0.74
N PRO A 146 -7.15 -16.51 -1.78
CA PRO A 146 -7.26 -15.18 -2.37
C PRO A 146 -7.94 -14.20 -1.39
N ASP A 147 -7.40 -12.99 -1.27
CA ASP A 147 -7.90 -11.96 -0.34
C ASP A 147 -9.38 -11.64 -0.56
N PHE A 148 -9.82 -11.51 -1.82
CA PHE A 148 -11.21 -11.21 -2.13
C PHE A 148 -12.17 -12.34 -1.67
N TRP A 149 -11.75 -13.57 -1.81
CA TRP A 149 -12.53 -14.73 -1.39
C TRP A 149 -12.64 -14.79 0.14
N LEU A 150 -11.52 -14.58 0.84
CA LEU A 150 -11.51 -14.51 2.30
C LEU A 150 -12.40 -13.36 2.80
N ALA A 151 -12.33 -12.19 2.16
CA ALA A 151 -13.16 -11.04 2.49
C ALA A 151 -14.65 -11.38 2.44
N LEU A 152 -15.10 -11.95 1.31
CA LEU A 152 -16.49 -12.32 1.14
C LEU A 152 -16.95 -13.39 2.14
N LEU A 153 -16.12 -14.41 2.41
CA LEU A 153 -16.44 -15.42 3.42
C LEU A 153 -16.60 -14.83 4.81
N LEU A 154 -15.68 -13.96 5.24
CA LEU A 154 -15.75 -13.34 6.55
C LEU A 154 -16.93 -12.37 6.65
N MET A 155 -17.24 -11.62 5.59
CA MET A 155 -18.43 -10.77 5.53
C MET A 155 -19.72 -11.58 5.69
N ILE A 156 -19.85 -12.71 4.98
CA ILE A 156 -21.01 -13.59 5.09
C ILE A 156 -21.11 -14.17 6.50
N LEU A 157 -20.00 -14.70 7.04
CA LEU A 157 -20.01 -15.34 8.34
C LEU A 157 -20.25 -14.34 9.48
N PHE A 158 -19.40 -13.33 9.59
CA PHE A 158 -19.43 -12.41 10.75
C PHE A 158 -20.40 -11.25 10.58
N GLY A 159 -20.64 -10.82 9.35
CA GLY A 159 -21.56 -9.71 9.08
C GLY A 159 -23.01 -10.15 8.88
N VAL A 160 -23.24 -11.17 8.05
CA VAL A 160 -24.61 -11.56 7.69
C VAL A 160 -25.17 -12.64 8.62
N GLN A 161 -24.44 -13.75 8.82
CA GLN A 161 -24.96 -14.89 9.61
C GLN A 161 -24.92 -14.63 11.10
N LEU A 162 -23.81 -14.12 11.63
CA LEU A 162 -23.64 -13.87 13.06
C LEU A 162 -24.07 -12.45 13.46
N GLY A 163 -24.06 -11.49 12.55
CA GLY A 163 -24.39 -10.10 12.84
C GLY A 163 -23.43 -9.41 13.83
N TRP A 164 -22.19 -9.90 13.96
CA TRP A 164 -21.25 -9.39 14.96
C TRP A 164 -20.48 -8.17 14.51
N LEU A 165 -20.18 -8.09 13.20
CA LEU A 165 -19.32 -7.05 12.64
C LEU A 165 -19.98 -6.38 11.42
N PRO A 166 -19.77 -5.09 11.23
CA PRO A 166 -20.24 -4.39 10.03
C PRO A 166 -19.57 -4.96 8.76
N ILE A 167 -20.30 -4.93 7.66
CA ILE A 167 -19.84 -5.50 6.38
C ILE A 167 -19.22 -4.46 5.44
N SER A 168 -19.45 -3.16 5.65
CA SER A 168 -18.98 -2.13 4.71
C SER A 168 -18.93 -0.75 5.34
N GLY A 169 -18.13 0.13 4.76
CA GLY A 169 -17.97 1.52 5.19
C GLY A 169 -16.99 1.68 6.37
N LEU A 170 -16.84 2.89 6.85
CA LEU A 170 -16.04 3.23 8.04
C LEU A 170 -16.90 3.56 9.25
N ARG A 171 -18.20 3.73 9.08
CA ARG A 171 -19.13 4.21 10.10
C ARG A 171 -20.52 3.72 9.81
N SER A 172 -21.30 3.49 10.87
CA SER A 172 -22.71 3.19 10.77
C SER A 172 -23.53 4.42 10.37
N LEU A 173 -24.71 4.21 9.79
CA LEU A 173 -25.59 5.29 9.35
C LEU A 173 -26.07 6.20 10.48
N ASN A 174 -26.13 5.68 11.71
CA ASN A 174 -26.52 6.40 12.92
C ASN A 174 -25.34 7.02 13.69
N TRP A 175 -24.14 7.11 13.06
CA TRP A 175 -22.90 7.60 13.69
C TRP A 175 -23.09 8.91 14.46
N GLU A 176 -23.81 9.88 13.90
CA GLU A 176 -24.00 11.21 14.50
C GLU A 176 -24.79 11.18 15.80
N TYR A 177 -25.60 10.13 16.03
CA TYR A 177 -26.41 9.93 17.21
C TYR A 177 -25.70 9.12 18.31
N LEU A 178 -24.50 8.59 18.02
CA LEU A 178 -23.73 7.79 18.95
C LEU A 178 -22.93 8.68 19.91
N SER A 179 -22.79 8.23 21.16
CA SER A 179 -21.84 8.83 22.10
C SER A 179 -20.40 8.65 21.64
N PHE A 180 -19.46 9.48 22.14
CA PHE A 180 -18.05 9.44 21.75
C PHE A 180 -17.46 8.01 21.81
N TRP A 181 -17.67 7.27 22.88
CA TRP A 181 -17.15 5.90 23.02
C TRP A 181 -17.80 4.91 22.05
N GLN A 182 -19.09 5.06 21.78
CA GLN A 182 -19.78 4.25 20.79
C GLN A 182 -19.29 4.56 19.37
N GLN A 183 -18.99 5.82 19.06
CA GLN A 183 -18.38 6.22 17.77
C GLN A 183 -17.01 5.55 17.57
N GLN A 184 -16.16 5.54 18.61
CA GLN A 184 -14.86 4.85 18.52
C GLN A 184 -15.04 3.34 18.29
N TRP A 185 -15.94 2.72 19.08
CA TRP A 185 -16.22 1.29 18.92
C TRP A 185 -16.78 0.96 17.55
N ASP A 186 -17.71 1.76 17.04
CA ASP A 186 -18.29 1.61 15.70
C ASP A 186 -17.20 1.71 14.63
N PHE A 187 -16.35 2.72 14.69
CA PHE A 187 -15.23 2.87 13.76
C PHE A 187 -14.28 1.66 13.79
N PHE A 188 -13.84 1.24 14.98
CA PHE A 188 -12.97 0.07 15.09
C PHE A 188 -13.64 -1.22 14.63
N SER A 189 -14.92 -1.41 14.90
CA SER A 189 -15.66 -2.61 14.45
C SER A 189 -15.70 -2.71 12.92
N HIS A 190 -15.83 -1.59 12.21
CA HIS A 190 -15.77 -1.54 10.75
C HIS A 190 -14.40 -1.90 10.16
N LEU A 191 -13.33 -1.72 10.95
CA LEU A 191 -11.97 -2.01 10.52
C LEU A 191 -11.55 -3.47 10.76
N VAL A 192 -12.24 -4.21 11.61
CA VAL A 192 -11.83 -5.58 12.01
C VAL A 192 -11.72 -6.50 10.80
N LEU A 193 -12.78 -6.63 10.01
CA LEU A 193 -12.76 -7.52 8.84
C LEU A 193 -11.74 -7.11 7.78
N PRO A 194 -11.70 -5.83 7.35
CA PRO A 194 -10.67 -5.36 6.42
C PRO A 194 -9.23 -5.65 6.89
N ILE A 195 -8.92 -5.36 8.15
CA ILE A 195 -7.58 -5.57 8.72
C ILE A 195 -7.25 -7.07 8.79
N VAL A 196 -8.19 -7.92 9.22
CA VAL A 196 -7.97 -9.37 9.26
C VAL A 196 -7.65 -9.91 7.87
N VAL A 197 -8.41 -9.51 6.85
CA VAL A 197 -8.17 -9.94 5.46
C VAL A 197 -6.81 -9.44 4.97
N ALA A 198 -6.53 -8.14 5.13
CA ALA A 198 -5.29 -7.52 4.68
C ALA A 198 -4.05 -8.16 5.33
N THR A 199 -4.14 -8.46 6.62
CA THR A 199 -3.00 -9.03 7.37
C THR A 199 -2.78 -10.51 7.11
N PHE A 200 -3.78 -11.26 6.65
CA PHE A 200 -3.74 -12.72 6.61
C PHE A 200 -2.61 -13.26 5.72
N GLY A 201 -2.55 -12.86 4.46
CA GLY A 201 -1.50 -13.27 3.51
C GLY A 201 -0.11 -12.75 3.90
N GLY A 202 -0.04 -11.49 4.32
CA GLY A 202 1.20 -10.86 4.81
C GLY A 202 1.76 -11.57 6.05
N LEU A 203 0.91 -11.88 7.01
CA LEU A 203 1.31 -12.61 8.22
C LEU A 203 1.89 -14.00 7.90
N ALA A 204 1.27 -14.73 6.97
CA ALA A 204 1.78 -16.01 6.49
C ALA A 204 3.18 -15.86 5.87
N GLY A 205 3.37 -14.89 4.98
CA GLY A 205 4.63 -14.61 4.31
C GLY A 205 5.75 -14.22 5.27
N PHE A 206 5.51 -13.22 6.10
CA PHE A 206 6.52 -12.72 7.05
C PHE A 206 6.88 -13.74 8.13
N SER A 207 5.92 -14.55 8.62
CA SER A 207 6.18 -15.63 9.57
C SER A 207 7.13 -16.67 8.99
N ARG A 208 6.95 -17.05 7.73
CA ARG A 208 7.84 -17.96 7.01
C ARG A 208 9.25 -17.39 6.86
N TYR A 209 9.37 -16.13 6.45
CA TYR A 209 10.69 -15.48 6.33
C TYR A 209 11.40 -15.39 7.67
N MET A 210 10.69 -15.01 8.72
CA MET A 210 11.24 -14.92 10.07
C MET A 210 11.71 -16.29 10.58
N ARG A 211 10.90 -17.33 10.36
CA ARG A 211 11.28 -18.73 10.70
C ARG A 211 12.56 -19.14 9.98
N GLN A 212 12.65 -18.92 8.68
CA GLN A 212 13.82 -19.28 7.89
C GLN A 212 15.07 -18.55 8.37
N SER A 213 14.99 -17.25 8.54
CA SER A 213 16.11 -16.44 9.04
C SER A 213 16.57 -16.86 10.43
N MET A 214 15.64 -17.20 11.32
CA MET A 214 15.97 -17.73 12.65
C MET A 214 16.67 -19.09 12.57
N LEU A 215 16.23 -20.01 11.70
CA LEU A 215 16.87 -21.31 11.53
C LEU A 215 18.32 -21.21 11.03
N GLU A 216 18.61 -20.25 10.15
CA GLU A 216 19.96 -19.98 9.68
C GLU A 216 20.85 -19.44 10.81
N VAL A 217 20.33 -18.48 11.57
CA VAL A 217 21.07 -17.78 12.62
C VAL A 217 21.33 -18.68 13.84
N VAL A 218 20.35 -19.48 14.27
CA VAL A 218 20.47 -20.34 15.47
C VAL A 218 21.61 -21.38 15.30
N ARG A 219 21.98 -21.72 14.08
CA ARG A 219 23.06 -22.67 13.75
C ARG A 219 24.45 -22.05 13.69
N GLN A 220 24.59 -20.73 13.81
CA GLN A 220 25.87 -20.03 13.69
C GLN A 220 26.75 -20.23 14.93
N ASP A 221 28.07 -20.26 14.73
CA ASP A 221 29.07 -20.54 15.77
C ASP A 221 28.99 -19.59 16.98
N TYR A 222 28.70 -18.32 16.75
CA TYR A 222 28.58 -17.36 17.84
C TYR A 222 27.36 -17.63 18.75
N VAL A 223 26.29 -18.22 18.19
CA VAL A 223 25.12 -18.64 18.99
C VAL A 223 25.44 -19.89 19.79
N GLN A 224 26.18 -20.86 19.19
CA GLN A 224 26.67 -22.04 19.90
C GLN A 224 27.65 -21.65 21.00
N THR A 225 28.54 -20.69 20.75
CA THR A 225 29.46 -20.14 21.77
C THR A 225 28.71 -19.52 22.94
N ALA A 226 27.61 -18.80 22.68
CA ALA A 226 26.77 -18.22 23.73
C ALA A 226 26.13 -19.30 24.62
N ARG A 227 25.68 -20.41 24.03
CA ARG A 227 25.18 -21.59 24.78
C ARG A 227 26.28 -22.26 25.59
N ALA A 228 27.46 -22.46 25.01
CA ALA A 228 28.60 -23.06 25.70
C ALA A 228 29.08 -22.25 26.89
N LYS A 229 28.88 -20.94 26.89
CA LYS A 229 29.12 -20.03 28.03
C LYS A 229 28.08 -20.11 29.14
N GLY A 230 27.07 -20.98 29.01
CA GLY A 230 26.06 -21.20 30.04
C GLY A 230 24.93 -20.12 30.06
N LEU A 231 24.79 -19.32 29.03
CA LEU A 231 23.69 -18.36 28.95
C LEU A 231 22.33 -19.07 28.83
N SER A 232 21.31 -18.55 29.48
CA SER A 232 19.96 -19.13 29.36
C SER A 232 19.45 -19.05 27.92
N GLU A 233 18.71 -20.06 27.47
CA GLU A 233 18.19 -20.14 26.10
C GLU A 233 17.38 -18.90 25.70
N ARG A 234 16.63 -18.33 26.64
CA ARG A 234 15.89 -17.08 26.42
C ARG A 234 16.82 -15.92 26.03
N VAL A 235 17.96 -15.78 26.68
CA VAL A 235 18.97 -14.74 26.36
C VAL A 235 19.65 -15.04 25.03
N VAL A 236 20.00 -16.32 24.77
CA VAL A 236 20.60 -16.75 23.50
C VAL A 236 19.67 -16.41 22.35
N ILE A 237 18.40 -16.76 22.43
CA ILE A 237 17.42 -16.51 21.37
C ILE A 237 17.13 -15.01 21.21
N SER A 238 16.77 -14.29 22.28
CA SER A 238 16.32 -12.91 22.18
C SER A 238 17.45 -11.91 21.90
N LYS A 239 18.64 -12.11 22.44
CA LYS A 239 19.74 -11.16 22.36
C LYS A 239 20.77 -11.50 21.29
N HIS A 240 21.08 -12.80 21.11
CA HIS A 240 22.12 -13.22 20.19
C HIS A 240 21.58 -13.67 18.82
N ALA A 241 20.47 -14.43 18.79
CA ALA A 241 19.92 -14.92 17.54
C ALA A 241 18.97 -13.90 16.89
N LEU A 242 17.93 -13.45 17.59
CA LEU A 242 16.88 -12.60 17.05
C LEU A 242 17.39 -11.32 16.40
N ARG A 243 18.36 -10.66 17.04
CA ARG A 243 18.93 -9.40 16.52
C ARG A 243 19.48 -9.56 15.10
N ASN A 244 20.17 -10.66 14.83
CA ASN A 244 20.75 -10.92 13.51
C ASN A 244 19.70 -11.50 12.54
N ALA A 245 18.76 -12.29 13.03
CA ALA A 245 17.67 -12.84 12.24
C ALA A 245 16.66 -11.77 11.76
N LEU A 246 16.57 -10.64 12.44
CA LEU A 246 15.74 -9.52 12.02
C LEU A 246 16.30 -8.74 10.83
N LEU A 247 17.60 -8.82 10.52
CA LEU A 247 18.19 -8.04 9.42
C LEU A 247 17.51 -8.27 8.07
N PRO A 248 17.30 -9.53 7.60
CA PRO A 248 16.55 -9.76 6.36
C PRO A 248 15.09 -9.32 6.45
N VAL A 249 14.46 -9.43 7.63
CA VAL A 249 13.07 -9.01 7.85
C VAL A 249 12.92 -7.50 7.71
N VAL A 250 13.81 -6.72 8.34
CA VAL A 250 13.86 -5.25 8.20
C VAL A 250 14.05 -4.86 6.73
N THR A 251 14.85 -5.64 6.00
CA THR A 251 15.04 -5.49 4.57
C THR A 251 13.71 -5.60 3.80
N ILE A 252 12.97 -6.69 4.03
CA ILE A 252 11.68 -6.92 3.37
C ILE A 252 10.66 -5.84 3.76
N LEU A 253 10.64 -5.43 5.02
CA LEU A 253 9.78 -4.33 5.49
C LEU A 253 10.09 -3.01 4.78
N ALA A 254 11.36 -2.67 4.61
CA ALA A 254 11.76 -1.48 3.88
C ALA A 254 11.30 -1.53 2.42
N LEU A 255 11.36 -2.70 1.77
CA LEU A 255 10.84 -2.90 0.41
C LEU A 255 9.30 -2.87 0.34
N ALA A 256 8.60 -3.13 1.43
CA ALA A 256 7.14 -3.04 1.50
C ALA A 256 6.62 -1.61 1.71
N LEU A 257 7.45 -0.66 2.18
CA LEU A 257 7.05 0.73 2.45
C LEU A 257 6.33 1.42 1.27
N PRO A 258 6.77 1.27 0.01
CA PRO A 258 6.05 1.87 -1.13
C PRO A 258 4.62 1.37 -1.27
N GLY A 259 4.35 0.11 -0.94
CA GLY A 259 3.02 -0.49 -0.99
C GLY A 259 2.02 0.15 -0.02
N LEU A 260 2.50 0.78 1.07
CA LEU A 260 1.63 1.43 2.04
C LEU A 260 0.80 2.59 1.47
N ILE A 261 1.21 3.15 0.33
CA ILE A 261 0.66 4.38 -0.24
C ILE A 261 -0.42 4.11 -1.28
N GLY A 262 -0.22 3.04 -2.08
CA GLY A 262 -1.11 2.73 -3.20
C GLY A 262 -2.52 2.29 -2.80
N GLY A 263 -2.68 1.82 -1.56
CA GLY A 263 -3.90 1.20 -1.07
C GLY A 263 -4.16 -0.18 -1.65
N SER A 264 -5.08 -0.91 -1.04
CA SER A 264 -5.58 -2.17 -1.58
C SER A 264 -6.88 -1.94 -2.35
N VAL A 265 -6.78 -1.88 -3.67
CA VAL A 265 -7.94 -1.73 -4.55
C VAL A 265 -9.04 -2.75 -4.21
N ILE A 266 -8.65 -4.00 -3.99
CA ILE A 266 -9.59 -5.10 -3.72
C ILE A 266 -10.27 -4.92 -2.36
N ILE A 267 -9.51 -4.72 -1.30
CA ILE A 267 -10.03 -4.62 0.07
C ILE A 267 -10.86 -3.34 0.22
N GLU A 268 -10.34 -2.20 -0.22
CA GLU A 268 -11.05 -0.93 -0.14
C GLU A 268 -12.37 -0.94 -0.94
N SER A 269 -12.41 -1.61 -2.10
CA SER A 269 -13.63 -1.72 -2.90
C SER A 269 -14.64 -2.67 -2.29
N ILE A 270 -14.22 -3.85 -1.82
CA ILE A 270 -15.13 -4.85 -1.23
C ILE A 270 -15.76 -4.33 0.06
N PHE A 271 -14.97 -3.72 0.94
CA PHE A 271 -15.46 -3.18 2.19
C PHE A 271 -15.97 -1.74 2.08
N ALA A 272 -16.07 -1.18 0.87
CA ALA A 272 -16.49 0.21 0.61
C ALA A 272 -15.72 1.24 1.47
N ILE A 273 -14.43 1.01 1.68
CA ILE A 273 -13.55 1.93 2.43
C ILE A 273 -13.11 3.06 1.51
N PRO A 274 -13.35 4.33 1.89
CA PRO A 274 -13.01 5.48 1.05
C PRO A 274 -11.50 5.76 1.05
N GLY A 275 -10.70 4.87 0.43
CA GLY A 275 -9.26 5.01 0.28
C GLY A 275 -8.80 5.35 -1.13
N MET A 276 -7.48 5.35 -1.34
CA MET A 276 -6.82 5.70 -2.61
C MET A 276 -7.09 4.66 -3.71
N GLY A 277 -7.10 3.36 -3.35
CA GLY A 277 -7.41 2.28 -4.30
C GLY A 277 -8.86 2.34 -4.78
N GLN A 278 -9.81 2.56 -3.87
CA GLN A 278 -11.21 2.74 -4.25
C GLN A 278 -11.40 3.99 -5.12
N LEU A 279 -10.74 5.11 -4.77
CA LEU A 279 -10.78 6.34 -5.58
C LEU A 279 -10.28 6.06 -7.00
N MET A 280 -9.17 5.33 -7.14
CA MET A 280 -8.62 4.97 -8.46
C MET A 280 -9.61 4.17 -9.29
N VAL A 281 -10.20 3.12 -8.72
CA VAL A 281 -11.19 2.26 -9.41
C VAL A 281 -12.41 3.07 -9.84
N GLN A 282 -12.99 3.83 -8.92
CA GLN A 282 -14.14 4.67 -9.23
C GLN A 282 -13.83 5.66 -10.36
N SER A 283 -12.67 6.31 -10.30
CA SER A 283 -12.24 7.30 -11.30
C SER A 283 -11.98 6.66 -12.68
N VAL A 284 -11.43 5.44 -12.72
CA VAL A 284 -11.24 4.71 -13.99
C VAL A 284 -12.58 4.36 -14.62
N PHE A 285 -13.52 3.78 -13.83
CA PHE A 285 -14.83 3.40 -14.35
C PHE A 285 -15.69 4.60 -14.76
N SER A 286 -15.57 5.72 -14.05
CA SER A 286 -16.26 6.97 -14.37
C SER A 286 -15.50 7.84 -15.37
N ARG A 287 -14.32 7.39 -15.88
CA ARG A 287 -13.47 8.14 -16.82
C ARG A 287 -13.08 9.53 -16.34
N ASP A 288 -12.91 9.67 -15.02
CA ASP A 288 -12.45 10.91 -14.39
C ASP A 288 -10.94 11.06 -14.55
N TYR A 289 -10.49 11.37 -15.75
CA TYR A 289 -9.07 11.38 -16.11
C TYR A 289 -8.20 12.29 -15.25
N PRO A 290 -8.66 13.51 -14.86
CA PRO A 290 -7.88 14.33 -13.92
C PRO A 290 -7.60 13.64 -12.60
N VAL A 291 -8.59 12.93 -12.02
CA VAL A 291 -8.43 12.20 -10.76
C VAL A 291 -7.55 10.96 -10.96
N VAL A 292 -7.69 10.22 -12.06
CA VAL A 292 -6.82 9.07 -12.38
C VAL A 292 -5.37 9.52 -12.49
N MET A 293 -5.09 10.56 -13.27
CA MET A 293 -3.74 11.08 -13.44
C MET A 293 -3.16 11.67 -12.16
N GLY A 294 -3.95 12.42 -11.41
CA GLY A 294 -3.53 12.99 -10.12
C GLY A 294 -3.21 11.91 -9.08
N ASN A 295 -4.07 10.89 -8.96
CA ASN A 295 -3.87 9.75 -8.08
C ASN A 295 -2.57 9.00 -8.46
N LEU A 296 -2.38 8.68 -9.73
CA LEU A 296 -1.20 7.98 -10.24
C LEU A 296 0.09 8.75 -9.95
N VAL A 297 0.13 10.06 -10.21
CA VAL A 297 1.33 10.89 -9.96
C VAL A 297 1.63 10.97 -8.48
N ILE A 298 0.63 11.18 -7.63
CA ILE A 298 0.84 11.27 -6.18
C ILE A 298 1.31 9.92 -5.64
N VAL A 299 0.68 8.81 -6.01
CA VAL A 299 1.12 7.47 -5.60
C VAL A 299 2.53 7.18 -6.11
N ALA A 300 2.85 7.47 -7.38
CA ALA A 300 4.19 7.28 -7.93
C ALA A 300 5.23 8.13 -7.21
N THR A 301 4.95 9.40 -6.96
CA THR A 301 5.85 10.32 -6.25
C THR A 301 6.12 9.85 -4.82
N LEU A 302 5.07 9.52 -4.07
CA LEU A 302 5.19 9.03 -2.71
C LEU A 302 5.90 7.66 -2.65
N THR A 303 5.67 6.79 -3.64
CA THR A 303 6.39 5.52 -3.81
C THR A 303 7.88 5.74 -4.02
N LEU A 304 8.26 6.71 -4.86
CA LEU A 304 9.68 7.07 -5.07
C LEU A 304 10.32 7.64 -3.79
N VAL A 305 9.58 8.44 -3.03
CA VAL A 305 10.03 8.94 -1.73
C VAL A 305 10.18 7.78 -0.73
N ALA A 306 9.22 6.87 -0.66
CA ALA A 306 9.29 5.69 0.21
C ALA A 306 10.46 4.77 -0.16
N ASN A 307 10.73 4.56 -1.46
CA ASN A 307 11.91 3.85 -1.93
C ASN A 307 13.22 4.54 -1.50
N LEU A 308 13.29 5.87 -1.59
CA LEU A 308 14.44 6.62 -1.13
C LEU A 308 14.65 6.47 0.39
N VAL A 309 13.58 6.53 1.17
CA VAL A 309 13.62 6.30 2.63
C VAL A 309 14.09 4.88 2.93
N ALA A 310 13.57 3.87 2.21
CA ALA A 310 14.00 2.49 2.31
C ALA A 310 15.51 2.34 2.03
N ASP A 311 16.01 2.92 0.94
CA ASP A 311 17.43 2.88 0.57
C ASP A 311 18.34 3.54 1.60
N ILE A 312 17.89 4.65 2.19
CA ILE A 312 18.62 5.35 3.27
C ILE A 312 18.65 4.47 4.53
N THR A 313 17.52 3.89 4.89
CA THR A 313 17.39 2.98 6.03
C THR A 313 18.30 1.77 5.87
N TYR A 314 18.36 1.17 4.68
CA TYR A 314 19.31 0.11 4.35
C TYR A 314 20.75 0.52 4.59
N GLY A 315 21.15 1.68 4.07
CA GLY A 315 22.51 2.19 4.26
C GLY A 315 22.87 2.49 5.72
N LEU A 316 21.87 2.66 6.60
CA LEU A 316 22.06 2.83 8.04
C LEU A 316 22.14 1.49 8.78
N VAL A 317 21.32 0.51 8.40
CA VAL A 317 21.23 -0.80 9.04
C VAL A 317 22.38 -1.71 8.63
N ASP A 318 22.79 -1.70 7.36
CA ASP A 318 23.93 -2.49 6.86
C ASP A 318 25.06 -1.61 6.35
N PRO A 319 26.09 -1.34 7.20
CA PRO A 319 27.26 -0.54 6.80
C PRO A 319 28.08 -1.19 5.68
N ARG A 320 27.92 -2.48 5.38
CA ARG A 320 28.66 -3.18 4.31
C ARG A 320 28.26 -2.68 2.92
N ILE A 321 27.03 -2.21 2.75
CA ILE A 321 26.52 -1.63 1.49
C ILE A 321 27.19 -0.28 1.19
N ARG A 322 27.64 0.46 2.20
CA ARG A 322 28.37 1.74 2.04
C ARG A 322 29.69 1.60 1.28
N PHE A 323 30.33 0.42 1.26
CA PHE A 323 31.65 0.21 0.70
C PHE A 323 31.67 -0.51 -0.66
N GLY A 324 30.52 -0.96 -1.18
CA GLY A 324 30.42 -1.69 -2.46
C GLY A 324 30.72 -0.84 -3.71
N GLY A 325 30.81 0.48 -3.59
CA GLY A 325 31.09 1.40 -4.70
C GLY A 325 32.56 1.66 -5.03
N ARG A 326 33.52 1.05 -4.28
CA ARG A 326 34.95 1.39 -4.42
C ARG A 326 35.88 0.22 -4.77
N ARG A 327 35.39 -0.89 -5.32
CA ARG A 327 36.24 -1.99 -5.83
C ARG A 327 35.86 -2.35 -7.26
N ARG A 328 36.14 -1.45 -8.22
CA ARG A 328 36.47 -1.80 -9.60
C ARG A 328 37.51 -0.80 -10.08
N GLY A 329 38.79 -1.16 -9.82
CA GLY A 329 39.95 -0.41 -10.30
C GLY A 329 41.21 -0.95 -9.65
N ARG A 330 41.58 -2.17 -9.94
CA ARG A 330 42.94 -2.68 -10.06
C ARG A 330 42.93 -4.01 -10.79
#